data_15cf9e2a65a5e4b1d0082ef9132095f6
#
_entry.id   15cf9e2a65a5e4b1d0082ef9132095f6
#
_cell.length_a   1.000
_cell.length_b   1.000
_cell.length_c   1.000
_cell.angle_alpha   90.00
_cell.angle_beta   90.00
_cell.angle_gamma   90.00
#
_symmetry.space_group_name_H-M   'P 1'
#
loop_
_entity.id
_entity.type
_entity.pdbx_description
1 polymer ?
#
loop_
_entity_poly.entity_id
_entity_poly.type
_entity_poly.pdbx_seq_one_letter_code
_entity_poly.pdbx_strand_id
1 'polypeptide(L)'
;RIPLNFTIHGLWPDNEQYMLNDCYGRMYTTIELPGEQNKMNDRWPDLRYTKEFSLEKQKFWEYEYNKHGTCCQPRYNQQQYFNLTMKLRDKFDLLSALQNHGITPGSTTTVKKIGLAIATVTKEFPSLKCI
;
A
#
# COMPACT_ATOMS: atom_id res chain seq x y z
N ARG A 1 10.77 -0.43 14.70
CA ARG A 1 9.61 0.27 15.28
C ARG A 1 8.40 0.10 14.36
N ILE A 2 7.30 -0.38 14.89
CA ILE A 2 6.05 -0.52 14.13
C ILE A 2 5.50 0.89 13.85
N PRO A 3 5.13 1.19 12.59
CA PRO A 3 4.50 2.45 12.26
C PRO A 3 3.20 2.67 13.04
N LEU A 4 2.91 3.92 13.41
CA LEU A 4 1.68 4.30 14.12
C LEU A 4 0.52 4.62 13.15
N ASN A 5 0.66 4.29 11.88
CA ASN A 5 -0.34 4.53 10.85
C ASN A 5 -0.42 3.33 9.91
N PHE A 6 -1.44 3.29 9.08
CA PHE A 6 -1.55 2.28 8.03
C PHE A 6 -0.45 2.45 7.00
N THR A 7 0.14 1.34 6.61
CA THR A 7 1.16 1.25 5.57
C THR A 7 0.61 0.52 4.36
N ILE A 8 1.24 0.74 3.22
CA ILE A 8 0.86 0.08 1.98
C ILE A 8 1.40 -1.35 1.99
N HIS A 9 0.59 -2.32 1.59
CA HIS A 9 1.06 -3.63 1.17
C HIS A 9 1.33 -3.64 -0.33
N GLY A 10 0.37 -3.23 -1.14
CA GLY A 10 0.49 -3.17 -2.59
C GLY A 10 -0.65 -2.42 -3.25
N LEU A 11 -0.51 -2.14 -4.54
CA LEU A 11 -1.59 -1.73 -5.43
C LEU A 11 -1.76 -2.85 -6.47
N TRP A 12 -2.91 -3.50 -6.44
CA TRP A 12 -3.17 -4.68 -7.24
C TRP A 12 -4.24 -4.36 -8.29
N PRO A 13 -3.82 -4.16 -9.54
CA PRO A 13 -4.77 -3.97 -10.62
C PRO A 13 -5.60 -5.25 -10.81
N ASP A 14 -6.84 -5.06 -11.15
CA ASP A 14 -7.78 -6.15 -11.34
C ASP A 14 -8.68 -5.87 -12.54
N ASN A 15 -9.39 -6.87 -13.00
CA ASN A 15 -10.54 -6.71 -13.84
C ASN A 15 -11.74 -7.46 -13.23
N GLU A 16 -12.92 -7.27 -13.79
CA GLU A 16 -14.15 -7.82 -13.21
C GLU A 16 -14.20 -9.37 -13.17
N GLN A 17 -13.29 -10.05 -13.85
CA GLN A 17 -13.32 -11.50 -14.02
C GLN A 17 -12.22 -12.23 -13.25
N TYR A 18 -11.00 -11.64 -13.18
CA TYR A 18 -9.84 -12.27 -12.54
C TYR A 18 -8.80 -11.26 -12.09
N MET A 19 -8.06 -11.64 -11.06
CA MET A 19 -6.92 -10.85 -10.58
C MET A 19 -5.78 -10.85 -11.61
N LEU A 20 -5.24 -9.67 -11.89
CA LEU A 20 -4.08 -9.51 -12.76
C LEU A 20 -2.78 -9.63 -11.95
N ASN A 21 -1.88 -10.48 -12.40
CA ASN A 21 -0.53 -10.59 -11.82
C ASN A 21 0.46 -11.13 -12.84
N ASP A 22 1.75 -10.93 -12.58
CA ASP A 22 2.88 -11.42 -13.39
C ASP A 22 2.73 -11.09 -14.88
N CYS A 23 2.32 -9.87 -15.18
CA CYS A 23 2.11 -9.42 -16.55
C CYS A 23 3.44 -9.19 -17.28
N TYR A 24 3.41 -9.37 -18.60
CA TYR A 24 4.57 -9.07 -19.43
C TYR A 24 4.83 -7.56 -19.47
N GLY A 25 6.08 -7.16 -19.19
CA GLY A 25 6.47 -5.75 -19.18
C GLY A 25 7.88 -5.54 -18.64
N ARG A 26 8.26 -4.28 -18.44
CA ARG A 26 9.54 -3.93 -17.84
C ARG A 26 9.51 -4.27 -16.35
N MET A 27 10.53 -5.00 -15.93
CA MET A 27 10.71 -5.38 -14.53
C MET A 27 11.21 -4.21 -13.67
N TYR A 28 11.15 -4.39 -12.37
CA TYR A 28 11.61 -3.42 -11.38
C TYR A 28 13.07 -3.02 -11.57
N THR A 29 13.34 -1.75 -11.41
CA THR A 29 14.69 -1.21 -11.30
C THR A 29 14.86 -0.52 -9.94
N THR A 30 16.03 -0.69 -9.33
CA THR A 30 16.35 -0.11 -8.02
C THR A 30 16.10 1.39 -7.99
N ILE A 31 15.45 1.87 -6.93
CA ILE A 31 15.26 3.29 -6.69
C ILE A 31 16.52 3.85 -6.06
N GLU A 32 17.23 4.72 -6.77
CA GLU A 32 18.55 5.22 -6.36
C GLU A 32 18.46 6.51 -5.53
N LEU A 33 17.44 7.34 -5.75
CA LEU A 33 17.34 8.65 -5.10
C LEU A 33 16.91 8.53 -3.64
N PRO A 34 17.73 9.00 -2.67
CA PRO A 34 17.43 8.89 -1.24
C PRO A 34 16.09 9.54 -0.85
N GLY A 35 15.73 10.64 -1.48
CA GLY A 35 14.44 11.30 -1.26
C GLY A 35 13.24 10.40 -1.63
N GLU A 36 13.32 9.70 -2.75
CA GLU A 36 12.28 8.75 -3.20
C GLU A 36 12.27 7.52 -2.28
N GLN A 37 13.43 6.97 -1.94
CA GLN A 37 13.53 5.86 -0.99
C GLN A 37 12.87 6.19 0.36
N ASN A 38 13.10 7.38 0.90
CA ASN A 38 12.50 7.80 2.16
C ASN A 38 10.98 7.97 2.05
N LYS A 39 10.48 8.61 0.99
CA LYS A 39 9.03 8.72 0.73
C LYS A 39 8.36 7.35 0.67
N MET A 40 8.98 6.41 -0.03
CA MET A 40 8.50 5.05 -0.15
C MET A 40 8.51 4.35 1.21
N ASN A 41 9.62 4.41 1.93
CA ASN A 41 9.74 3.72 3.21
C ASN A 41 8.77 4.26 4.28
N ASP A 42 8.45 5.54 4.26
CA ASP A 42 7.49 6.14 5.20
C ASP A 42 6.06 5.62 4.98
N ARG A 43 5.72 5.23 3.77
CA ARG A 43 4.37 4.78 3.38
C ARG A 43 4.28 3.29 3.10
N TRP A 44 5.38 2.71 2.66
CA TRP A 44 5.46 1.33 2.16
C TRP A 44 6.70 0.60 2.71
N PRO A 45 6.85 0.54 4.05
CA PRO A 45 8.00 -0.13 4.65
C PRO A 45 7.90 -1.66 4.51
N ASP A 46 9.03 -2.32 4.39
CA ASP A 46 9.10 -3.76 4.62
C ASP A 46 9.20 -4.02 6.13
N LEU A 47 8.12 -4.45 6.74
CA LEU A 47 8.03 -4.64 8.19
C LEU A 47 8.79 -5.87 8.70
N ARG A 48 9.35 -6.69 7.81
CA ARG A 48 10.09 -7.91 8.15
C ARG A 48 11.57 -7.63 8.43
N TYR A 49 12.09 -6.49 8.00
CA TYR A 49 13.51 -6.16 8.06
C TYR A 49 13.74 -4.75 8.61
N THR A 50 15.01 -4.44 8.93
CA THR A 50 15.40 -3.08 9.29
C THR A 50 15.25 -2.13 8.10
N LYS A 51 15.12 -0.82 8.39
CA LYS A 51 15.04 0.19 7.34
C LYS A 51 16.25 0.15 6.40
N GLU A 52 17.44 0.06 6.98
CA GLU A 52 18.71 0.05 6.24
C GLU A 52 18.75 -1.11 5.24
N PHE A 53 18.45 -2.32 5.71
CA PHE A 53 18.41 -3.52 4.86
C PHE A 53 17.33 -3.39 3.77
N SER A 54 16.15 -2.90 4.15
CA SER A 54 15.02 -2.74 3.22
C SER A 54 15.33 -1.74 2.11
N LEU A 55 15.99 -0.62 2.43
CA LEU A 55 16.40 0.38 1.43
C LEU A 55 17.54 -0.12 0.53
N GLU A 56 18.46 -0.89 1.08
CA GLU A 56 19.57 -1.48 0.30
C GLU A 56 19.05 -2.54 -0.69
N LYS A 57 18.21 -3.45 -0.23
CA LYS A 57 17.78 -4.62 -1.03
C LYS A 57 16.49 -4.39 -1.81
N GLN A 58 15.59 -3.55 -1.34
CA GLN A 58 14.31 -3.18 -1.96
C GLN A 58 13.44 -4.36 -2.42
N LYS A 59 13.59 -5.53 -1.77
CA LYS A 59 12.96 -6.79 -2.19
C LYS A 59 11.44 -6.76 -2.13
N PHE A 60 10.86 -6.02 -1.20
CA PHE A 60 9.41 -5.90 -1.08
C PHE A 60 8.83 -5.08 -2.24
N TRP A 61 9.44 -3.95 -2.56
CA TRP A 61 9.01 -3.12 -3.69
C TRP A 61 9.22 -3.82 -5.03
N GLU A 62 10.36 -4.51 -5.19
CA GLU A 62 10.65 -5.35 -6.35
C GLU A 62 9.56 -6.42 -6.56
N TYR A 63 9.23 -7.16 -5.50
CA TYR A 63 8.20 -8.20 -5.55
C TYR A 63 6.82 -7.64 -5.95
N GLU A 64 6.37 -6.59 -5.26
CA GLU A 64 5.05 -6.01 -5.51
C GLU A 64 4.94 -5.40 -6.93
N TYR A 65 6.00 -4.73 -7.38
CA TYR A 65 6.02 -4.18 -8.73
C TYR A 65 6.07 -5.25 -9.82
N ASN A 66 6.96 -6.22 -9.70
CA ASN A 66 7.08 -7.27 -10.71
C ASN A 66 5.81 -8.09 -10.83
N LYS A 67 5.15 -8.37 -9.72
CA LYS A 67 3.92 -9.14 -9.69
C LYS A 67 2.69 -8.35 -10.14
N HIS A 68 2.53 -7.14 -9.65
CA HIS A 68 1.31 -6.35 -9.81
C HIS A 68 1.50 -5.09 -10.64
N GLY A 69 2.60 -4.37 -10.44
CA GLY A 69 2.86 -3.11 -11.14
C GLY A 69 3.07 -3.29 -12.64
N THR A 70 3.63 -4.41 -13.07
CA THR A 70 3.78 -4.73 -14.50
C THR A 70 2.45 -4.75 -15.23
N CYS A 71 1.37 -5.11 -14.54
CA CYS A 71 0.01 -5.15 -15.09
C CYS A 71 -0.59 -3.75 -15.33
N CYS A 72 0.04 -2.71 -14.82
CA CYS A 72 -0.34 -1.31 -15.06
C CYS A 72 0.31 -0.72 -16.33
N GLN A 73 1.28 -1.41 -16.91
CA GLN A 73 1.93 -0.98 -18.15
C GLN A 73 1.02 -1.25 -19.37
N PRO A 74 1.15 -0.45 -20.45
CA PRO A 74 2.04 0.70 -20.61
C PRO A 74 1.50 2.01 -20.01
N ARG A 75 0.33 1.99 -19.40
CA ARG A 75 -0.35 3.21 -18.91
C ARG A 75 0.44 3.91 -17.79
N TYR A 76 1.06 3.12 -16.90
CA TYR A 76 1.88 3.61 -15.80
C TYR A 76 3.24 2.92 -15.83
N ASN A 77 4.33 3.70 -15.83
CA ASN A 77 5.67 3.19 -15.58
C ASN A 77 5.89 2.95 -14.07
N GLN A 78 7.06 2.44 -13.69
CA GLN A 78 7.38 2.14 -12.30
C GLN A 78 7.19 3.35 -11.37
N GLN A 79 7.74 4.50 -11.73
CA GLN A 79 7.64 5.71 -10.91
C GLN A 79 6.18 6.17 -10.76
N GLN A 80 5.44 6.15 -11.86
CA GLN A 80 4.01 6.51 -11.86
C GLN A 80 3.18 5.54 -11.03
N TYR A 81 3.47 4.25 -11.08
CA TYR A 81 2.81 3.22 -10.27
C TYR A 81 3.01 3.48 -8.77
N PHE A 82 4.25 3.69 -8.33
CA PHE A 82 4.55 3.98 -6.94
C PHE A 82 3.96 5.31 -6.48
N ASN A 83 4.08 6.36 -7.29
CA ASN A 83 3.50 7.67 -7.00
C ASN A 83 1.98 7.62 -6.86
N LEU A 84 1.30 6.92 -7.76
CA LEU A 84 -0.16 6.71 -7.68
C LEU A 84 -0.56 6.00 -6.39
N THR A 85 0.16 4.93 -6.04
CA THR A 85 -0.10 4.15 -4.83
C THR A 85 0.05 4.99 -3.57
N MET A 86 1.15 5.74 -3.47
CA MET A 86 1.38 6.65 -2.34
C MET A 86 0.31 7.75 -2.26
N LYS A 87 -0.10 8.29 -3.41
CA LYS A 87 -1.15 9.32 -3.49
C LYS A 87 -2.52 8.80 -3.02
N LEU A 88 -2.86 7.57 -3.39
CA LEU A 88 -4.09 6.93 -2.94
C LEU A 88 -4.08 6.69 -1.43
N ARG A 89 -2.97 6.20 -0.89
CA ARG A 89 -2.79 6.02 0.57
C ARG A 89 -2.94 7.35 1.30
N ASP A 90 -2.33 8.43 0.81
CA ASP A 90 -2.38 9.75 1.44
C ASP A 90 -3.78 10.39 1.31
N LYS A 91 -4.48 10.13 0.21
CA LYS A 91 -5.86 10.59 0.00
C LYS A 91 -6.84 9.96 1.00
N PHE A 92 -6.68 8.69 1.32
CA PHE A 92 -7.55 7.96 2.20
C PHE A 92 -6.87 7.78 3.58
N ASP A 93 -6.97 8.80 4.43
CA ASP A 93 -6.46 8.75 5.81
C ASP A 93 -7.36 7.87 6.69
N LEU A 94 -7.08 6.56 6.62
CA LEU A 94 -7.88 5.55 7.33
C LEU A 94 -7.78 5.67 8.84
N LEU A 95 -6.62 6.10 9.36
CA LEU A 95 -6.45 6.29 10.81
C LEU A 95 -7.38 7.39 11.34
N SER A 96 -7.41 8.53 10.67
CA SER A 96 -8.32 9.63 11.04
C SER A 96 -9.78 9.22 10.88
N ALA A 97 -10.13 8.48 9.84
CA ALA A 97 -11.49 7.96 9.64
C ALA A 97 -11.93 7.07 10.81
N LEU A 98 -11.05 6.18 11.28
CA LEU A 98 -11.32 5.32 12.43
C LEU A 98 -11.44 6.14 13.73
N GLN A 99 -10.51 7.05 13.97
CA GLN A 99 -10.52 7.92 15.15
C GLN A 99 -11.77 8.78 15.24
N ASN A 100 -12.23 9.33 14.11
CA ASN A 100 -13.48 10.11 14.02
C ASN A 100 -14.74 9.28 14.38
N HIS A 101 -14.63 7.96 14.33
CA HIS A 101 -15.69 7.03 14.74
C HIS A 101 -15.42 6.38 16.11
N GLY A 102 -14.52 6.96 16.91
CA GLY A 102 -14.19 6.47 18.25
C GLY A 102 -13.37 5.19 18.28
N ILE A 103 -12.76 4.79 17.15
CA ILE A 103 -11.92 3.60 17.05
C ILE A 103 -10.45 4.04 17.08
N THR A 104 -9.78 3.77 18.19
CA THR A 104 -8.37 4.14 18.41
C THR A 104 -7.48 2.90 18.47
N PRO A 105 -6.17 3.03 18.14
CA PRO A 105 -5.23 1.91 18.31
C PRO A 105 -5.27 1.34 19.73
N GLY A 106 -5.34 0.01 19.84
CA GLY A 106 -5.46 -0.70 21.12
C GLY A 106 -6.86 -0.80 21.70
N SER A 107 -7.86 -0.14 21.13
CA SER A 107 -9.25 -0.29 21.55
C SER A 107 -9.90 -1.56 20.99
N THR A 108 -10.90 -2.07 21.71
CA THR A 108 -11.73 -3.19 21.22
C THR A 108 -12.85 -2.66 20.34
N THR A 109 -13.02 -3.27 19.18
CA THR A 109 -14.07 -2.90 18.22
C THR A 109 -14.52 -4.12 17.41
N THR A 110 -15.42 -3.93 16.45
CA THR A 110 -15.89 -5.01 15.57
C THR A 110 -15.48 -4.74 14.13
N VAL A 111 -15.34 -5.79 13.33
CA VAL A 111 -15.06 -5.69 11.89
C VAL A 111 -16.09 -4.80 11.19
N LYS A 112 -17.36 -4.93 11.56
CA LYS A 112 -18.43 -4.10 11.01
C LYS A 112 -18.24 -2.61 11.29
N LYS A 113 -17.87 -2.23 12.51
CA LYS A 113 -17.60 -0.82 12.86
C LYS A 113 -16.41 -0.26 12.11
N ILE A 114 -15.34 -1.04 11.98
CA ILE A 114 -14.17 -0.67 11.16
C ILE A 114 -14.60 -0.44 9.71
N GLY A 115 -15.32 -1.39 9.12
CA GLY A 115 -15.78 -1.31 7.73
C GLY A 115 -16.65 -0.09 7.46
N LEU A 116 -17.60 0.21 8.35
CA LEU A 116 -18.47 1.39 8.25
C LEU A 116 -17.66 2.70 8.33
N ALA A 117 -16.70 2.79 9.25
CA ALA A 117 -15.84 3.97 9.38
C ALA A 117 -15.01 4.21 8.10
N ILE A 118 -14.40 3.15 7.54
CA ILE A 118 -13.64 3.25 6.29
C ILE A 118 -14.54 3.63 5.12
N ALA A 119 -15.74 3.07 5.02
CA ALA A 119 -16.69 3.37 3.94
C ALA A 119 -17.10 4.85 3.90
N THR A 120 -17.01 5.59 5.02
CA THR A 120 -17.31 7.03 5.02
C THR A 120 -16.36 7.84 4.14
N VAL A 121 -15.11 7.39 3.98
CA VAL A 121 -14.10 8.08 3.16
C VAL A 121 -13.85 7.42 1.82
N THR A 122 -13.99 6.10 1.71
CA THR A 122 -13.75 5.36 0.45
C THR A 122 -14.99 5.22 -0.41
N LYS A 123 -16.19 5.39 0.17
CA LYS A 123 -17.53 5.15 -0.42
C LYS A 123 -17.82 3.66 -0.70
N GLU A 124 -16.93 2.77 -0.32
CA GLU A 124 -17.05 1.32 -0.50
C GLU A 124 -16.70 0.60 0.80
N PHE A 125 -17.35 -0.54 1.04
CA PHE A 125 -17.05 -1.36 2.21
C PHE A 125 -15.75 -2.14 1.95
N PRO A 126 -14.75 -2.05 2.86
CA PRO A 126 -13.46 -2.71 2.66
C PRO A 126 -13.58 -4.23 2.84
N SER A 127 -12.74 -4.98 2.15
CA SER A 127 -12.49 -6.37 2.48
C SER A 127 -11.51 -6.43 3.67
N LEU A 128 -11.97 -6.91 4.81
CA LEU A 128 -11.19 -6.98 6.04
C LEU A 128 -10.84 -8.43 6.37
N LYS A 129 -9.57 -8.65 6.72
CA LYS A 129 -9.10 -9.95 7.19
C LYS A 129 -8.35 -9.75 8.52
N CYS A 130 -8.78 -10.47 9.54
CA CYS A 130 -8.05 -10.60 10.80
C CYS A 130 -7.10 -11.78 10.71
N ILE A 131 -5.88 -11.62 11.19
CA ILE A 131 -4.83 -12.64 11.25
C ILE A 131 -4.33 -12.78 12.69
#